data_d057affa01636652823d2787432a1170
#
_entry.id   d057affa01636652823d2787432a1170
#
_cell.length_a   1.000
_cell.length_b   1.000
_cell.length_c   1.000
_cell.angle_alpha   90.00
_cell.angle_beta   90.00
_cell.angle_gamma   90.00
#
_symmetry.space_group_name_H-M   'P 1'
#
loop_
_entity.id
_entity.type
_entity.pdbx_description
1 polymer ?
#
loop_
_entity_poly.entity_id
_entity_poly.type
_entity_poly.pdbx_seq_one_letter_code
_entity_poly.pdbx_strand_id
1 'polypeptide(L)'
;MQNRNGNMRAVSLLSGGLDSSTLLSLVVSRGYEVVALSFDYGQRHSRELDSARKIAEYYKVEHKIMKIDLRPIGGSALTENISVPDVDLENIGKDIPVTYVPARNTILLSIALGLAEVTDSSKIFIGANALDYSGYPDCRPEYFDSINETFSLATKKTVEGGHIEVEAPLLKYSKADIVRLAVKLETPLGLTWSCYKGGKKACGVCDSCKLRLKGFMEAGSEDPIEYETVPAFYKKYLNTRE
;
A
#
# COMPACT_ATOMS: atom_id res chain seq x y z
N MET A 1 5.58 -14.35 -22.81
CA MET A 1 6.54 -13.85 -23.81
C MET A 1 7.38 -12.75 -23.18
N GLN A 2 8.69 -12.85 -23.20
CA GLN A 2 9.55 -11.74 -22.82
C GLN A 2 9.36 -10.61 -23.85
N ASN A 3 9.16 -9.39 -23.37
CA ASN A 3 9.16 -8.22 -24.24
C ASN A 3 10.50 -8.19 -25.00
N ARG A 4 10.57 -7.57 -26.17
CA ARG A 4 11.78 -7.55 -27.05
C ARG A 4 13.09 -7.13 -26.37
N ASN A 5 13.01 -6.63 -25.11
CA ASN A 5 14.15 -6.21 -24.27
C ASN A 5 14.46 -7.16 -23.09
N GLY A 6 13.81 -8.31 -22.96
CA GLY A 6 14.06 -9.25 -21.86
C GLY A 6 13.55 -8.82 -20.49
N ASN A 7 12.90 -7.67 -20.35
CA ASN A 7 12.35 -7.20 -19.07
C ASN A 7 11.05 -7.93 -18.71
N MET A 8 10.95 -8.39 -17.46
CA MET A 8 9.72 -8.96 -16.92
C MET A 8 8.73 -7.83 -16.64
N ARG A 9 7.46 -7.98 -17.07
CA ARG A 9 6.37 -7.06 -16.76
C ARG A 9 5.67 -7.43 -15.47
N ALA A 10 5.25 -6.39 -14.71
CA ALA A 10 4.50 -6.56 -13.48
C ALA A 10 3.43 -5.47 -13.30
N VAL A 11 2.32 -5.82 -12.65
CA VAL A 11 1.36 -4.87 -12.10
C VAL A 11 1.73 -4.63 -10.63
N SER A 12 1.84 -3.37 -10.20
CA SER A 12 2.05 -3.01 -8.79
C SER A 12 0.89 -2.15 -8.29
N LEU A 13 0.21 -2.60 -7.24
CA LEU A 13 -0.82 -1.80 -6.59
C LEU A 13 -0.17 -0.61 -5.90
N LEU A 14 -0.63 0.61 -6.20
CA LEU A 14 -0.08 1.86 -5.71
C LEU A 14 -1.18 2.73 -5.10
N SER A 15 -1.23 2.83 -3.77
CA SER A 15 -2.15 3.74 -3.07
C SER A 15 -1.58 5.14 -2.89
N GLY A 16 -0.26 5.33 -3.02
CA GLY A 16 0.43 6.58 -2.70
C GLY A 16 0.85 6.68 -1.22
N GLY A 17 0.54 5.67 -0.40
CA GLY A 17 1.02 5.55 0.97
C GLY A 17 2.46 5.05 1.06
N LEU A 18 3.03 5.09 2.27
CA LEU A 18 4.40 4.67 2.55
C LEU A 18 4.72 3.26 2.00
N ASP A 19 3.89 2.27 2.34
CA ASP A 19 4.16 0.87 2.04
C ASP A 19 4.11 0.59 0.54
N SER A 20 3.04 1.02 -0.13
CA SER A 20 2.87 0.80 -1.57
C SER A 20 3.92 1.54 -2.42
N SER A 21 4.38 2.69 -1.94
CA SER A 21 5.43 3.46 -2.60
C SER A 21 6.80 2.83 -2.43
N THR A 22 7.09 2.31 -1.24
CA THR A 22 8.30 1.52 -0.96
C THR A 22 8.32 0.23 -1.79
N LEU A 23 7.16 -0.43 -1.91
CA LEU A 23 7.01 -1.60 -2.77
C LEU A 23 7.29 -1.26 -4.24
N LEU A 24 6.73 -0.15 -4.75
CA LEU A 24 7.00 0.27 -6.13
C LEU A 24 8.50 0.51 -6.36
N SER A 25 9.18 1.19 -5.41
CA SER A 25 10.64 1.36 -5.44
C SER A 25 11.37 0.03 -5.53
N LEU A 26 10.96 -0.94 -4.71
CA LEU A 26 11.54 -2.27 -4.70
C LEU A 26 11.35 -3.00 -6.03
N VAL A 27 10.15 -2.94 -6.60
CA VAL A 27 9.83 -3.63 -7.86
C VAL A 27 10.59 -3.00 -9.03
N VAL A 28 10.67 -1.67 -9.09
CA VAL A 28 11.47 -0.95 -10.09
C VAL A 28 12.97 -1.28 -9.94
N SER A 29 13.49 -1.32 -8.71
CA SER A 29 14.91 -1.66 -8.46
C SER A 29 15.27 -3.09 -8.86
N ARG A 30 14.29 -4.00 -8.92
CA ARG A 30 14.44 -5.37 -9.42
C ARG A 30 14.41 -5.47 -10.95
N GLY A 31 14.26 -4.35 -11.66
CA GLY A 31 14.28 -4.29 -13.11
C GLY A 31 12.97 -4.67 -13.80
N TYR A 32 11.85 -4.67 -13.09
CA TYR A 32 10.54 -4.89 -13.73
C TYR A 32 10.11 -3.68 -14.55
N GLU A 33 9.47 -3.93 -15.68
CA GLU A 33 8.65 -2.96 -16.39
C GLU A 33 7.28 -2.91 -15.68
N VAL A 34 6.99 -1.83 -14.97
CA VAL A 34 5.86 -1.76 -14.04
C VAL A 34 4.69 -1.01 -14.64
N VAL A 35 3.50 -1.59 -14.52
CA VAL A 35 2.21 -0.86 -14.61
C VAL A 35 1.71 -0.63 -13.19
N ALA A 36 1.76 0.61 -12.71
CA ALA A 36 1.20 0.99 -11.43
C ALA A 36 -0.34 1.06 -11.52
N LEU A 37 -1.03 0.43 -10.58
CA LEU A 37 -2.49 0.40 -10.52
C LEU A 37 -2.98 1.02 -9.22
N SER A 38 -3.73 2.12 -9.32
CA SER A 38 -4.41 2.78 -8.21
C SER A 38 -5.91 2.63 -8.32
N PHE A 39 -6.60 2.74 -7.18
CA PHE A 39 -8.05 2.64 -7.11
C PHE A 39 -8.67 3.88 -6.47
N ASP A 40 -9.64 4.46 -7.16
CA ASP A 40 -10.61 5.39 -6.60
C ASP A 40 -11.85 4.56 -6.24
N TYR A 41 -11.96 4.18 -4.95
CA TYR A 41 -13.03 3.30 -4.47
C TYR A 41 -14.09 4.02 -3.62
N GLY A 42 -14.13 5.35 -3.71
CA GLY A 42 -15.04 6.19 -2.93
C GLY A 42 -14.49 6.52 -1.53
N GLN A 43 -13.16 6.43 -1.33
CA GLN A 43 -12.50 6.86 -0.10
C GLN A 43 -12.74 8.35 0.15
N ARG A 44 -12.70 8.75 1.44
CA ARG A 44 -13.07 10.09 1.91
C ARG A 44 -12.34 11.26 1.25
N HIS A 45 -11.14 11.04 0.73
CA HIS A 45 -10.33 12.08 0.07
C HIS A 45 -9.42 11.50 -0.99
N SER A 46 -9.12 12.32 -2.00
CA SER A 46 -8.30 11.95 -3.16
C SER A 46 -6.78 12.12 -2.95
N ARG A 47 -6.34 12.60 -1.78
CA ARG A 47 -4.93 12.98 -1.57
C ARG A 47 -3.94 11.82 -1.75
N GLU A 48 -4.37 10.60 -1.40
CA GLU A 48 -3.57 9.40 -1.68
C GLU A 48 -3.39 9.20 -3.19
N LEU A 49 -4.44 9.42 -3.98
CA LEU A 49 -4.35 9.31 -5.44
C LEU A 49 -3.43 10.37 -6.06
N ASP A 50 -3.42 11.60 -5.50
CA ASP A 50 -2.49 12.64 -5.95
C ASP A 50 -1.04 12.27 -5.61
N SER A 51 -0.80 11.66 -4.46
CA SER A 51 0.51 11.08 -4.10
C SER A 51 0.88 9.95 -5.04
N ALA A 52 -0.04 9.02 -5.34
CA ALA A 52 0.20 7.93 -6.27
C ALA A 52 0.60 8.43 -7.67
N ARG A 53 -0.08 9.47 -8.19
CA ARG A 53 0.30 10.10 -9.48
C ARG A 53 1.72 10.63 -9.48
N LYS A 54 2.08 11.42 -8.45
CA LYS A 54 3.44 12.01 -8.33
C LYS A 54 4.53 10.93 -8.20
N ILE A 55 4.24 9.84 -7.50
CA ILE A 55 5.19 8.73 -7.32
C ILE A 55 5.34 7.95 -8.62
N ALA A 56 4.25 7.65 -9.33
CA ALA A 56 4.30 7.01 -10.64
C ALA A 56 5.07 7.86 -11.69
N GLU A 57 4.87 9.18 -11.66
CA GLU A 57 5.61 10.14 -12.48
C GLU A 57 7.11 10.16 -12.14
N TYR A 58 7.46 10.16 -10.84
CA TYR A 58 8.84 10.12 -10.36
C TYR A 58 9.60 8.90 -10.91
N TYR A 59 8.94 7.70 -10.87
CA TYR A 59 9.52 6.46 -11.40
C TYR A 59 9.32 6.31 -12.91
N LYS A 60 8.61 7.22 -13.57
CA LYS A 60 8.27 7.17 -15.02
C LYS A 60 7.63 5.85 -15.42
N VAL A 61 6.77 5.30 -14.56
CA VAL A 61 6.01 4.08 -14.83
C VAL A 61 4.63 4.39 -15.39
N GLU A 62 4.10 3.48 -16.22
CA GLU A 62 2.71 3.58 -16.66
C GLU A 62 1.77 3.55 -15.43
N HIS A 63 0.82 4.49 -15.34
CA HIS A 63 -0.09 4.58 -14.21
C HIS A 63 -1.54 4.53 -14.65
N LYS A 64 -2.26 3.53 -14.15
CA LYS A 64 -3.71 3.39 -14.34
C LYS A 64 -4.46 3.64 -13.05
N ILE A 65 -5.55 4.41 -13.14
CA ILE A 65 -6.46 4.64 -12.01
C ILE A 65 -7.82 4.04 -12.37
N MET A 66 -8.24 3.03 -11.62
CA MET A 66 -9.54 2.39 -11.77
C MET A 66 -10.53 2.99 -10.79
N LYS A 67 -11.72 3.33 -11.28
CA LYS A 67 -12.84 3.76 -10.42
C LYS A 67 -13.73 2.57 -10.12
N ILE A 68 -13.97 2.33 -8.83
CA ILE A 68 -14.88 1.32 -8.31
C ILE A 68 -15.57 1.91 -7.07
N ASP A 69 -16.85 1.77 -6.93
CA ASP A 69 -17.55 2.26 -5.75
C ASP A 69 -17.76 1.13 -4.73
N LEU A 70 -17.00 1.16 -3.62
CA LEU A 70 -17.13 0.20 -2.51
C LEU A 70 -18.04 0.72 -1.39
N ARG A 71 -18.56 1.95 -1.47
CA ARG A 71 -19.46 2.52 -0.46
C ARG A 71 -20.75 1.71 -0.29
N PRO A 72 -21.37 1.13 -1.33
CA PRO A 72 -22.56 0.29 -1.15
C PRO A 72 -22.33 -0.98 -0.33
N ILE A 73 -21.07 -1.46 -0.19
CA ILE A 73 -20.74 -2.59 0.67
C ILE A 73 -20.83 -2.20 2.14
N GLY A 74 -20.39 -0.97 2.46
CA GLY A 74 -20.42 -0.44 3.83
C GLY A 74 -19.43 -1.09 4.79
N GLY A 75 -19.69 -0.92 6.09
CA GLY A 75 -18.95 -1.57 7.18
C GLY A 75 -17.56 -1.02 7.47
N SER A 76 -17.17 0.13 6.92
CA SER A 76 -15.86 0.73 7.18
C SER A 76 -15.91 2.24 7.36
N ALA A 77 -15.12 2.75 8.31
CA ALA A 77 -14.92 4.18 8.48
C ALA A 77 -14.23 4.86 7.28
N LEU A 78 -13.67 4.13 6.34
CA LEU A 78 -13.09 4.68 5.11
C LEU A 78 -14.10 4.86 3.98
N THR A 79 -15.23 4.14 4.02
CA THR A 79 -16.27 4.17 2.99
C THR A 79 -17.60 4.73 3.49
N GLU A 80 -17.79 4.84 4.82
CA GLU A 80 -18.98 5.39 5.46
C GLU A 80 -18.66 6.60 6.34
N ASN A 81 -19.71 7.30 6.80
CA ASN A 81 -19.56 8.43 7.72
C ASN A 81 -19.41 7.97 9.18
N ILE A 82 -18.48 7.04 9.43
CA ILE A 82 -18.11 6.55 10.75
C ILE A 82 -16.86 7.32 11.20
N SER A 83 -16.83 7.78 12.44
CA SER A 83 -15.63 8.46 12.98
C SER A 83 -14.46 7.49 13.07
N VAL A 84 -13.29 7.90 12.57
CA VAL A 84 -12.04 7.16 12.82
C VAL A 84 -11.62 7.47 14.28
N PRO A 85 -11.61 6.48 15.18
CA PRO A 85 -11.25 6.69 16.57
C PRO A 85 -9.78 7.13 16.71
N ASP A 86 -9.48 7.84 17.79
CA ASP A 86 -8.11 8.08 18.23
C ASP A 86 -7.72 6.97 19.20
N VAL A 87 -6.99 5.97 18.72
CA VAL A 87 -6.59 4.80 19.49
C VAL A 87 -5.15 4.98 19.98
N ASP A 88 -4.89 4.60 21.23
CA ASP A 88 -3.51 4.58 21.75
C ASP A 88 -2.63 3.59 20.97
N LEU A 89 -1.36 3.96 20.77
CA LEU A 89 -0.38 3.17 19.99
C LEU A 89 -0.29 1.70 20.44
N GLU A 90 -0.43 1.45 21.75
CA GLU A 90 -0.34 0.10 22.34
C GLU A 90 -1.57 -0.79 22.02
N ASN A 91 -2.66 -0.18 21.57
CA ASN A 91 -3.92 -0.87 21.26
C ASN A 91 -4.13 -1.05 19.74
N ILE A 92 -3.30 -0.42 18.90
CA ILE A 92 -3.38 -0.58 17.45
C ILE A 92 -3.01 -2.03 17.08
N GLY A 93 -3.84 -2.70 16.30
CA GLY A 93 -3.60 -4.06 15.78
C GLY A 93 -4.08 -5.20 16.68
N LYS A 94 -4.71 -4.92 17.84
CA LYS A 94 -5.29 -5.98 18.71
C LYS A 94 -6.57 -6.58 18.15
N ASP A 95 -7.36 -5.77 17.46
CA ASP A 95 -8.65 -6.14 16.86
C ASP A 95 -8.72 -5.72 15.40
N ILE A 96 -9.70 -6.23 14.66
CA ILE A 96 -10.00 -5.74 13.30
C ILE A 96 -10.48 -4.29 13.42
N PRO A 97 -9.72 -3.30 12.89
CA PRO A 97 -10.07 -1.91 13.08
C PRO A 97 -11.28 -1.51 12.24
N VAL A 98 -12.01 -0.47 12.70
CA VAL A 98 -13.16 0.10 11.96
C VAL A 98 -12.81 0.65 10.57
N THR A 99 -11.52 0.80 10.28
CA THR A 99 -10.98 1.19 8.96
C THR A 99 -10.79 0.01 8.00
N TYR A 100 -11.04 -1.22 8.44
CA TYR A 100 -11.06 -2.38 7.55
C TYR A 100 -12.21 -2.26 6.55
N VAL A 101 -11.90 -2.31 5.27
CA VAL A 101 -12.91 -2.37 4.20
C VAL A 101 -13.10 -3.84 3.81
N PRO A 102 -14.31 -4.41 3.99
CA PRO A 102 -14.55 -5.84 3.77
C PRO A 102 -14.09 -6.32 2.39
N ALA A 103 -13.28 -7.38 2.36
CA ALA A 103 -12.75 -8.03 1.14
C ALA A 103 -12.04 -7.11 0.14
N ARG A 104 -11.57 -5.92 0.58
CA ARG A 104 -10.99 -4.92 -0.32
C ARG A 104 -9.84 -5.49 -1.14
N ASN A 105 -8.87 -6.15 -0.51
CA ASN A 105 -7.71 -6.67 -1.23
C ASN A 105 -8.13 -7.75 -2.25
N THR A 106 -9.11 -8.58 -1.96
CA THR A 106 -9.65 -9.59 -2.89
C THR A 106 -10.22 -8.92 -4.14
N ILE A 107 -11.04 -7.87 -3.96
CA ILE A 107 -11.65 -7.12 -5.07
C ILE A 107 -10.57 -6.46 -5.92
N LEU A 108 -9.62 -5.76 -5.28
CA LEU A 108 -8.56 -5.05 -5.98
C LEU A 108 -7.60 -6.00 -6.71
N LEU A 109 -7.26 -7.14 -6.10
CA LEU A 109 -6.41 -8.16 -6.72
C LEU A 109 -7.11 -8.83 -7.92
N SER A 110 -8.43 -9.06 -7.86
CA SER A 110 -9.17 -9.61 -9.00
C SER A 110 -9.15 -8.67 -10.21
N ILE A 111 -9.25 -7.37 -10.00
CA ILE A 111 -9.11 -6.37 -11.06
C ILE A 111 -7.65 -6.33 -11.58
N ALA A 112 -6.68 -6.39 -10.66
CA ALA A 112 -5.27 -6.42 -11.02
C ALA A 112 -4.90 -7.67 -11.84
N LEU A 113 -5.55 -8.82 -11.59
CA LEU A 113 -5.40 -10.04 -12.37
C LEU A 113 -5.79 -9.82 -13.84
N GLY A 114 -6.96 -9.22 -14.08
CA GLY A 114 -7.39 -8.89 -15.44
C GLY A 114 -6.44 -7.91 -16.14
N LEU A 115 -5.91 -6.93 -15.40
CA LEU A 115 -4.90 -6.02 -15.93
C LEU A 115 -3.59 -6.74 -16.24
N ALA A 116 -3.14 -7.65 -15.37
CA ALA A 116 -1.91 -8.43 -15.58
C ALA A 116 -2.01 -9.32 -16.81
N GLU A 117 -3.19 -9.91 -17.07
CA GLU A 117 -3.41 -10.71 -18.29
C GLU A 117 -3.28 -9.86 -19.55
N VAL A 118 -3.95 -8.71 -19.64
CA VAL A 118 -3.96 -7.87 -20.86
C VAL A 118 -2.65 -7.11 -21.09
N THR A 119 -1.85 -6.91 -20.04
CA THR A 119 -0.52 -6.29 -20.14
C THR A 119 0.61 -7.30 -20.26
N ASP A 120 0.29 -8.58 -20.37
CA ASP A 120 1.24 -9.70 -20.40
C ASP A 120 2.19 -9.71 -19.18
N SER A 121 1.72 -9.22 -18.03
CA SER A 121 2.46 -9.25 -16.77
C SER A 121 2.43 -10.65 -16.15
N SER A 122 3.55 -11.07 -15.55
CA SER A 122 3.65 -12.35 -14.84
C SER A 122 3.55 -12.22 -13.32
N LYS A 123 3.59 -10.99 -12.80
CA LYS A 123 3.53 -10.70 -11.37
C LYS A 123 2.54 -9.58 -11.08
N ILE A 124 1.90 -9.71 -9.92
CA ILE A 124 1.09 -8.66 -9.28
C ILE A 124 1.70 -8.42 -7.91
N PHE A 125 2.12 -7.18 -7.63
CA PHE A 125 2.69 -6.79 -6.35
C PHE A 125 1.70 -5.99 -5.52
N ILE A 126 1.56 -6.36 -4.24
CA ILE A 126 0.72 -5.67 -3.26
C ILE A 126 1.50 -5.33 -1.99
N GLY A 127 1.37 -4.09 -1.50
CA GLY A 127 2.00 -3.60 -0.28
C GLY A 127 1.22 -3.97 0.99
N ALA A 128 0.75 -5.22 1.08
CA ALA A 128 0.11 -5.71 2.30
C ALA A 128 1.14 -5.91 3.41
N ASN A 129 0.74 -5.61 4.65
CA ASN A 129 1.54 -5.79 5.85
C ASN A 129 0.71 -6.49 6.92
N ALA A 130 1.22 -7.61 7.45
CA ALA A 130 0.53 -8.41 8.46
C ALA A 130 0.90 -8.01 9.90
N LEU A 131 2.02 -7.30 10.10
CA LEU A 131 2.50 -6.96 11.44
C LEU A 131 1.84 -5.71 12.01
N ASP A 132 1.61 -4.68 11.17
CA ASP A 132 1.05 -3.41 11.63
C ASP A 132 -0.47 -3.48 11.83
N TYR A 133 -1.14 -4.31 11.04
CA TYR A 133 -2.58 -4.54 11.08
C TYR A 133 -2.87 -6.05 11.09
N SER A 134 -2.42 -6.72 12.15
CA SER A 134 -2.59 -8.17 12.33
C SER A 134 -4.05 -8.66 12.24
N GLY A 135 -5.02 -7.73 12.31
CA GLY A 135 -6.44 -8.01 12.22
C GLY A 135 -7.03 -8.08 10.80
N TYR A 136 -6.29 -7.73 9.74
CA TYR A 136 -6.87 -7.78 8.38
C TYR A 136 -6.83 -9.21 7.82
N PRO A 137 -8.01 -9.86 7.62
CA PRO A 137 -8.08 -11.25 7.12
C PRO A 137 -7.38 -11.44 5.77
N ASP A 138 -7.44 -10.43 4.91
CA ASP A 138 -6.90 -10.39 3.56
C ASP A 138 -5.44 -9.87 3.46
N CYS A 139 -4.72 -9.92 4.60
CA CYS A 139 -3.27 -9.63 4.69
C CYS A 139 -2.48 -10.79 5.29
N ARG A 140 -3.08 -11.98 5.46
CA ARG A 140 -2.40 -13.15 6.04
C ARG A 140 -1.69 -13.98 4.97
N PRO A 141 -0.59 -14.69 5.30
CA PRO A 141 0.12 -15.56 4.34
C PRO A 141 -0.82 -16.57 3.66
N GLU A 142 -1.69 -17.25 4.43
CA GLU A 142 -2.61 -18.27 3.92
C GLU A 142 -3.61 -17.70 2.91
N TYR A 143 -3.96 -16.41 3.06
CA TYR A 143 -4.79 -15.72 2.07
C TYR A 143 -4.07 -15.60 0.72
N PHE A 144 -2.78 -15.23 0.71
CA PHE A 144 -2.01 -15.10 -0.53
C PHE A 144 -1.75 -16.45 -1.19
N ASP A 145 -1.55 -17.52 -0.44
CA ASP A 145 -1.46 -18.88 -0.97
C ASP A 145 -2.76 -19.26 -1.71
N SER A 146 -3.91 -19.08 -1.05
CA SER A 146 -5.23 -19.38 -1.63
C SER A 146 -5.59 -18.51 -2.83
N ILE A 147 -5.23 -17.21 -2.81
CA ILE A 147 -5.50 -16.32 -3.95
C ILE A 147 -4.65 -16.72 -5.17
N ASN A 148 -3.40 -17.14 -4.96
CA ASN A 148 -2.53 -17.63 -6.03
C ASN A 148 -3.06 -18.94 -6.65
N GLU A 149 -3.57 -19.87 -5.84
CA GLU A 149 -4.25 -21.07 -6.35
C GLU A 149 -5.47 -20.68 -7.21
N THR A 150 -6.32 -19.77 -6.70
CA THR A 150 -7.50 -19.28 -7.44
C THR A 150 -7.09 -18.63 -8.76
N PHE A 151 -6.06 -17.79 -8.76
CA PHE A 151 -5.63 -17.05 -9.94
C PHE A 151 -4.96 -17.94 -10.99
N SER A 152 -4.39 -19.07 -10.58
CA SER A 152 -3.85 -20.08 -11.51
C SER A 152 -4.92 -20.69 -12.41
N LEU A 153 -6.19 -20.60 -12.03
CA LEU A 153 -7.35 -21.20 -12.74
C LEU A 153 -8.24 -20.14 -13.43
N ALA A 154 -8.00 -18.85 -13.16
CA ALA A 154 -9.02 -17.81 -13.40
C ALA A 154 -8.85 -17.02 -14.70
N THR A 155 -7.76 -17.21 -15.46
CA THR A 155 -7.52 -16.44 -16.68
C THR A 155 -7.19 -17.34 -17.86
N LYS A 156 -7.43 -16.84 -19.08
CA LYS A 156 -7.03 -17.53 -20.31
C LYS A 156 -5.52 -17.82 -20.29
N LYS A 157 -4.71 -16.81 -19.92
CA LYS A 157 -3.25 -16.93 -19.87
C LYS A 157 -2.81 -18.10 -18.98
N THR A 158 -3.39 -18.23 -17.78
CA THR A 158 -2.98 -19.28 -16.84
C THR A 158 -3.47 -20.67 -17.26
N VAL A 159 -4.67 -20.78 -17.82
CA VAL A 159 -5.23 -22.05 -18.35
C VAL A 159 -4.45 -22.53 -19.57
N GLU A 160 -3.91 -21.63 -20.37
CA GLU A 160 -3.07 -21.95 -21.55
C GLU A 160 -1.58 -22.21 -21.17
N GLY A 161 -1.27 -22.38 -19.88
CA GLY A 161 0.08 -22.72 -19.39
C GLY A 161 0.99 -21.51 -19.11
N GLY A 162 0.46 -20.28 -19.16
CA GLY A 162 1.14 -19.09 -18.65
C GLY A 162 1.07 -18.99 -17.12
N HIS A 163 1.69 -17.94 -16.57
CA HIS A 163 1.75 -17.75 -15.13
C HIS A 163 1.47 -16.29 -14.76
N ILE A 164 0.66 -16.08 -13.72
CA ILE A 164 0.46 -14.80 -13.03
C ILE A 164 0.44 -15.10 -11.55
N GLU A 165 1.32 -14.45 -10.78
CA GLU A 165 1.48 -14.68 -9.34
C GLU A 165 1.37 -13.37 -8.57
N VAL A 166 0.67 -13.41 -7.43
CA VAL A 166 0.59 -12.31 -6.47
C VAL A 166 1.72 -12.43 -5.47
N GLU A 167 2.51 -11.38 -5.34
CA GLU A 167 3.57 -11.25 -4.33
C GLU A 167 3.28 -10.11 -3.37
N ALA A 168 3.47 -10.36 -2.07
CA ALA A 168 3.39 -9.39 -0.99
C ALA A 168 4.74 -9.31 -0.24
N PRO A 169 5.79 -8.70 -0.82
CA PRO A 169 7.16 -8.76 -0.28
C PRO A 169 7.31 -8.09 1.09
N LEU A 170 6.41 -7.18 1.45
CA LEU A 170 6.44 -6.44 2.72
C LEU A 170 5.62 -7.11 3.84
N LEU A 171 5.05 -8.28 3.58
CA LEU A 171 4.08 -8.93 4.47
C LEU A 171 4.61 -9.15 5.90
N LYS A 172 5.90 -9.49 6.03
CA LYS A 172 6.58 -9.77 7.30
C LYS A 172 7.49 -8.62 7.78
N TYR A 173 7.38 -7.44 7.18
CA TYR A 173 8.20 -6.29 7.56
C TYR A 173 7.49 -5.48 8.65
N SER A 174 8.23 -5.04 9.68
CA SER A 174 7.75 -3.99 10.56
C SER A 174 7.70 -2.65 9.83
N LYS A 175 6.96 -1.67 10.36
CA LYS A 175 6.96 -0.32 9.79
C LYS A 175 8.36 0.29 9.74
N ALA A 176 9.19 0.01 10.74
CA ALA A 176 10.58 0.41 10.76
C ALA A 176 11.40 -0.22 9.63
N ASP A 177 11.17 -1.52 9.34
CA ASP A 177 11.88 -2.20 8.23
C ASP A 177 11.46 -1.63 6.87
N ILE A 178 10.17 -1.29 6.71
CA ILE A 178 9.66 -0.62 5.50
C ILE A 178 10.33 0.74 5.34
N VAL A 179 10.45 1.53 6.41
CA VAL A 179 11.14 2.83 6.35
C VAL A 179 12.64 2.65 6.01
N ARG A 180 13.34 1.71 6.65
CA ARG A 180 14.75 1.41 6.32
C ARG A 180 14.92 1.01 4.86
N LEU A 181 14.01 0.16 4.35
CA LEU A 181 14.01 -0.24 2.95
C LEU A 181 13.75 0.96 2.03
N ALA A 182 12.78 1.81 2.38
CA ALA A 182 12.46 3.02 1.63
C ALA A 182 13.66 3.99 1.54
N VAL A 183 14.35 4.21 2.66
CA VAL A 183 15.57 5.03 2.70
C VAL A 183 16.67 4.41 1.85
N LYS A 184 16.90 3.10 1.97
CA LYS A 184 17.90 2.38 1.17
C LYS A 184 17.64 2.45 -0.33
N LEU A 185 16.37 2.46 -0.75
CA LEU A 185 15.93 2.52 -2.14
C LEU A 185 15.75 3.95 -2.65
N GLU A 186 16.03 4.95 -1.82
CA GLU A 186 15.83 6.38 -2.13
C GLU A 186 14.39 6.67 -2.58
N THR A 187 13.42 5.97 -1.94
CA THR A 187 12.01 6.20 -2.20
C THR A 187 11.65 7.67 -1.92
N PRO A 188 10.88 8.34 -2.79
CA PRO A 188 10.51 9.75 -2.62
C PRO A 188 9.47 9.92 -1.49
N LEU A 189 9.90 9.68 -0.23
CA LEU A 189 9.05 9.64 0.96
C LEU A 189 8.25 10.92 1.20
N GLY A 190 8.79 12.08 0.80
CA GLY A 190 8.09 13.36 0.86
C GLY A 190 6.87 13.48 -0.07
N LEU A 191 6.75 12.59 -1.07
CA LEU A 191 5.59 12.54 -1.96
C LEU A 191 4.49 11.59 -1.43
N THR A 192 4.78 10.77 -0.40
CA THR A 192 3.85 9.76 0.11
C THR A 192 2.80 10.36 1.05
N TRP A 193 1.61 9.77 1.09
CA TRP A 193 0.53 10.20 1.97
C TRP A 193 -0.15 9.01 2.63
N SER A 194 -0.26 9.04 3.95
CA SER A 194 -0.88 7.96 4.74
C SER A 194 -2.04 8.42 5.62
N CYS A 195 -2.24 9.73 5.80
CA CYS A 195 -3.23 10.26 6.73
C CYS A 195 -4.67 10.05 6.26
N TYR A 196 -5.51 9.46 7.09
CA TYR A 196 -6.94 9.23 6.80
C TYR A 196 -7.82 10.50 6.77
N LYS A 197 -7.34 11.64 7.30
CA LYS A 197 -8.13 12.88 7.38
C LYS A 197 -8.00 13.80 6.17
N GLY A 198 -7.03 13.57 5.27
CA GLY A 198 -6.93 14.27 3.98
C GLY A 198 -6.66 15.78 4.03
N GLY A 199 -6.20 16.34 5.16
CA GLY A 199 -5.88 17.77 5.33
C GLY A 199 -4.69 18.25 4.48
N LYS A 200 -4.34 19.55 4.59
CA LYS A 200 -3.13 20.11 3.94
C LYS A 200 -1.86 19.51 4.52
N LYS A 201 -1.82 19.32 5.84
CA LYS A 201 -0.79 18.58 6.58
C LYS A 201 -1.38 17.28 7.08
N ALA A 202 -0.55 16.28 7.37
CA ALA A 202 -1.00 15.06 8.00
C ALA A 202 -1.48 15.35 9.43
N CYS A 203 -2.56 14.72 9.89
CA CYS A 203 -3.15 15.10 11.18
C CYS A 203 -2.27 14.75 12.39
N GLY A 204 -1.41 13.72 12.27
CA GLY A 204 -0.52 13.25 13.34
C GLY A 204 -1.18 12.41 14.43
N VAL A 205 -2.51 12.26 14.41
CA VAL A 205 -3.27 11.62 15.50
C VAL A 205 -4.02 10.36 15.09
N CYS A 206 -4.31 10.15 13.81
CA CYS A 206 -4.93 8.89 13.36
C CYS A 206 -3.92 7.73 13.40
N ASP A 207 -4.42 6.50 13.46
CA ASP A 207 -3.60 5.28 13.56
C ASP A 207 -2.51 5.22 12.49
N SER A 208 -2.86 5.52 11.24
CA SER A 208 -1.90 5.53 10.13
C SER A 208 -0.77 6.55 10.34
N CYS A 209 -1.08 7.76 10.85
CA CYS A 209 -0.05 8.75 11.19
C CYS A 209 0.84 8.28 12.35
N LYS A 210 0.23 7.71 13.40
CA LYS A 210 0.97 7.21 14.58
C LYS A 210 1.90 6.06 14.21
N LEU A 211 1.40 5.07 13.44
CA LEU A 211 2.21 3.95 12.96
C LEU A 211 3.35 4.42 12.06
N ARG A 212 3.07 5.34 11.15
CA ARG A 212 4.08 5.93 10.27
C ARG A 212 5.19 6.61 11.09
N LEU A 213 4.85 7.52 12.00
CA LEU A 213 5.81 8.22 12.84
C LEU A 213 6.59 7.28 13.75
N LYS A 214 5.94 6.24 14.31
CA LYS A 214 6.63 5.18 15.06
C LYS A 214 7.63 4.45 14.19
N GLY A 215 7.27 4.10 12.95
CA GLY A 215 8.17 3.45 12.00
C GLY A 215 9.40 4.28 11.69
N PHE A 216 9.25 5.60 11.45
CA PHE A 216 10.37 6.51 11.25
C PHE A 216 11.26 6.62 12.49
N MET A 217 10.66 6.76 13.67
CA MET A 217 11.39 6.79 14.93
C MET A 217 12.23 5.53 15.16
N GLU A 218 11.63 4.34 15.01
CA GLU A 218 12.30 3.06 15.20
C GLU A 218 13.33 2.74 14.10
N ALA A 219 13.17 3.34 12.93
CA ALA A 219 14.16 3.27 11.85
C ALA A 219 15.34 4.24 12.05
N GLY A 220 15.28 5.12 13.05
CA GLY A 220 16.31 6.15 13.26
C GLY A 220 16.28 7.26 12.21
N SER A 221 15.15 7.50 11.55
CA SER A 221 14.98 8.47 10.47
C SER A 221 13.91 9.50 10.82
N GLU A 222 13.94 10.66 10.19
CA GLU A 222 12.90 11.68 10.31
C GLU A 222 11.92 11.57 9.14
N ASP A 223 10.62 11.73 9.44
CA ASP A 223 9.58 11.71 8.41
C ASP A 223 9.59 13.06 7.66
N PRO A 224 9.76 13.07 6.33
CA PRO A 224 9.85 14.28 5.54
C PRO A 224 8.51 15.01 5.31
N ILE A 225 7.36 14.47 5.73
CA ILE A 225 6.08 15.15 5.55
C ILE A 225 5.71 16.00 6.76
N GLU A 226 4.90 17.04 6.52
CA GLU A 226 4.44 17.93 7.57
C GLU A 226 3.22 17.40 8.31
N TYR A 227 3.16 17.69 9.62
CA TYR A 227 2.07 17.31 10.51
C TYR A 227 1.39 18.53 11.15
N GLU A 228 0.05 18.49 11.28
CA GLU A 228 -0.72 19.49 12.05
C GLU A 228 -0.44 19.35 13.55
N THR A 229 -0.39 18.10 14.02
CA THR A 229 -0.05 17.74 15.40
C THR A 229 1.06 16.72 15.40
N VAL A 230 2.16 17.00 16.09
CA VAL A 230 3.24 16.04 16.31
C VAL A 230 2.98 15.35 17.66
N PRO A 231 2.78 14.02 17.72
CA PRO A 231 2.56 13.29 18.97
C PRO A 231 3.73 13.42 19.95
N ALA A 232 3.45 13.33 21.25
CA ALA A 232 4.45 13.51 22.31
C ALA A 232 5.63 12.56 22.18
N PHE A 233 5.39 11.28 21.82
CA PHE A 233 6.45 10.28 21.65
C PHE A 233 7.41 10.68 20.53
N TYR A 234 6.91 11.23 19.42
CA TYR A 234 7.74 11.63 18.30
C TYR A 234 8.46 12.95 18.55
N LYS A 235 7.83 13.91 19.27
CA LYS A 235 8.53 15.12 19.75
C LYS A 235 9.72 14.77 20.64
N LYS A 236 9.53 13.82 21.58
CA LYS A 236 10.63 13.34 22.42
C LYS A 236 11.78 12.76 21.61
N TYR A 237 11.48 11.98 20.58
CA TYR A 237 12.48 11.43 19.67
C TYR A 237 13.25 12.52 18.92
N LEU A 238 12.56 13.51 18.35
CA LEU A 238 13.22 14.61 17.63
C LEU A 238 14.21 15.37 18.53
N ASN A 239 13.80 15.69 19.78
CA ASN A 239 14.69 16.37 20.75
C ASN A 239 15.92 15.56 21.17
N THR A 240 15.97 14.25 20.94
CA THR A 240 17.15 13.42 21.23
C THR A 240 18.17 13.42 20.09
N ARG A 241 17.85 14.05 18.95
CA ARG A 241 18.70 14.10 17.75
C ARG A 241 19.39 15.47 17.55
N GLU A 242 18.90 16.48 18.28
CA GLU A 242 19.58 17.78 18.40
C GLU A 242 20.74 17.69 19.43
#